data_a923e796db8f00c090f7f6247accc765
#
_entry.id   a923e796db8f00c090f7f6247accc765
#
_cell.length_a   1.000
_cell.length_b   1.000
_cell.length_c   1.000
_cell.angle_alpha   90.00
_cell.angle_beta   90.00
_cell.angle_gamma   90.00
#
_symmetry.space_group_name_H-M   'P 1'
#
loop_
_entity.id
_entity.type
_entity.pdbx_description
1 polymer ?
#
loop_
_entity_poly.entity_id
_entity_poly.type
_entity_poly.pdbx_seq_one_letter_code
_entity_poly.pdbx_strand_id
1 'polypeptide(L)'
;MTPSHIAMVAAIIANLHDVIIILGFFAFFQWEFSLAVLAAVLAVLGYSVNESVVIFDRIRENFRRFRKMNTVEIIDNAITSTISRTIITHGSTQIMVLSMLLFGGPTLHYFALALTIGILFGIYSSVFVAAAIAMWLGVKREDLVKSTGRKDEDPNDPNAGATV
;
A
#
# COMPACT_ATOMS: atom_id res chain seq x y z
N MET A 1 -11.38 16.56 -4.04
CA MET A 1 -10.37 15.95 -3.13
C MET A 1 -9.01 16.08 -3.80
N THR A 2 -7.98 16.44 -3.08
CA THR A 2 -6.63 16.43 -3.67
C THR A 2 -6.15 14.98 -3.88
N PRO A 3 -5.31 14.72 -4.87
CA PRO A 3 -4.87 13.38 -5.29
C PRO A 3 -4.15 12.59 -4.20
N SER A 4 -3.41 13.29 -3.37
CA SER A 4 -2.79 12.70 -2.19
C SER A 4 -3.82 12.18 -1.17
N HIS A 5 -4.99 12.82 -1.10
CA HIS A 5 -6.08 12.38 -0.22
C HIS A 5 -6.73 11.09 -0.71
N ILE A 6 -6.88 10.90 -2.04
CA ILE A 6 -7.46 9.67 -2.61
C ILE A 6 -6.55 8.48 -2.32
N ALA A 7 -5.26 8.60 -2.59
CA ALA A 7 -4.29 7.55 -2.29
C ALA A 7 -4.24 7.23 -0.78
N MET A 8 -4.29 8.26 0.06
CA MET A 8 -4.30 8.08 1.51
C MET A 8 -5.58 7.40 2.00
N VAL A 9 -6.76 7.79 1.49
CA VAL A 9 -8.04 7.15 1.84
C VAL A 9 -8.05 5.69 1.38
N ALA A 10 -7.59 5.40 0.16
CA ALA A 10 -7.49 4.03 -0.34
C ALA A 10 -6.56 3.16 0.54
N ALA A 11 -5.40 3.69 0.94
CA ALA A 11 -4.49 3.00 1.84
C ALA A 11 -5.10 2.77 3.24
N ILE A 12 -5.80 3.75 3.79
CA ILE A 12 -6.49 3.60 5.10
C ILE A 12 -7.56 2.51 5.02
N ILE A 13 -8.38 2.48 3.98
CA ILE A 13 -9.42 1.46 3.80
C ILE A 13 -8.81 0.08 3.65
N ALA A 14 -7.74 -0.08 2.86
CA ALA A 14 -7.03 -1.33 2.71
C ALA A 14 -6.44 -1.82 4.04
N ASN A 15 -5.85 -0.92 4.83
CA ASN A 15 -5.32 -1.26 6.16
C ASN A 15 -6.44 -1.66 7.15
N LEU A 16 -7.56 -0.96 7.13
CA LEU A 16 -8.71 -1.32 7.96
C LEU A 16 -9.27 -2.70 7.58
N HIS A 17 -9.31 -3.01 6.29
CA HIS A 17 -9.66 -4.33 5.79
C HIS A 17 -8.74 -5.43 6.36
N ASP A 18 -7.42 -5.20 6.38
CA ASP A 18 -6.45 -6.18 6.91
C ASP A 18 -6.67 -6.45 8.40
N VAL A 19 -6.92 -5.39 9.20
CA VAL A 19 -7.25 -5.53 10.61
C VAL A 19 -8.54 -6.33 10.82
N ILE A 20 -9.58 -6.01 10.05
CA ILE A 20 -10.88 -6.70 10.14
C ILE A 20 -10.72 -8.20 9.81
N ILE A 21 -9.89 -8.55 8.83
CA ILE A 21 -9.61 -9.95 8.49
C ILE A 21 -8.94 -10.65 9.66
N ILE A 22 -7.87 -10.09 10.23
CA ILE A 22 -7.17 -10.71 11.36
C ILE A 22 -8.13 -10.92 12.54
N LEU A 23 -8.84 -9.87 12.94
CA LEU A 23 -9.81 -9.92 14.02
C LEU A 23 -10.95 -10.91 13.73
N GLY A 24 -11.41 -10.97 12.46
CA GLY A 24 -12.42 -11.90 11.99
C GLY A 24 -11.98 -13.35 12.15
N PHE A 25 -10.75 -13.70 11.79
CA PHE A 25 -10.21 -15.05 12.01
C PHE A 25 -10.13 -15.38 13.50
N PHE A 26 -9.62 -14.48 14.32
CA PHE A 26 -9.51 -14.68 15.76
C PHE A 26 -10.90 -14.86 16.41
N ALA A 27 -11.87 -14.06 15.99
CA ALA A 27 -13.24 -14.15 16.48
C ALA A 27 -13.96 -15.44 16.01
N PHE A 28 -13.77 -15.83 14.74
CA PHE A 28 -14.41 -17.01 14.15
C PHE A 28 -13.91 -18.31 14.79
N PHE A 29 -12.61 -18.43 14.97
CA PHE A 29 -11.99 -19.62 15.56
C PHE A 29 -11.92 -19.58 17.09
N GLN A 30 -12.38 -18.46 17.73
CA GLN A 30 -12.33 -18.24 19.17
C GLN A 30 -10.92 -18.37 19.76
N TRP A 31 -9.91 -17.88 19.02
CA TRP A 31 -8.52 -17.90 19.46
C TRP A 31 -8.27 -16.83 20.51
N GLU A 32 -7.31 -17.09 21.40
CA GLU A 32 -6.95 -16.17 22.48
C GLU A 32 -6.37 -14.85 21.90
N PHE A 33 -6.97 -13.74 22.26
CA PHE A 33 -6.52 -12.41 21.87
C PHE A 33 -5.72 -11.75 23.01
N SER A 34 -4.40 -11.84 22.93
CA SER A 34 -3.47 -11.30 23.92
C SER A 34 -2.84 -9.97 23.46
N LEU A 35 -2.10 -9.31 24.37
CA LEU A 35 -1.30 -8.13 24.02
C LEU A 35 -0.26 -8.44 22.91
N ALA A 36 0.26 -9.64 22.87
CA ALA A 36 1.17 -10.07 21.80
C ALA A 36 0.45 -10.09 20.43
N VAL A 37 -0.79 -10.58 20.38
CA VAL A 37 -1.62 -10.54 19.17
C VAL A 37 -1.91 -9.10 18.75
N LEU A 38 -2.23 -8.22 19.68
CA LEU A 38 -2.40 -6.80 19.39
C LEU A 38 -1.13 -6.18 18.79
N ALA A 39 0.05 -6.51 19.33
CA ALA A 39 1.33 -6.08 18.78
C ALA A 39 1.54 -6.61 17.35
N ALA A 40 1.14 -7.87 17.07
CA ALA A 40 1.16 -8.42 15.71
C ALA A 40 0.26 -7.62 14.75
N VAL A 41 -0.97 -7.29 15.16
CA VAL A 41 -1.89 -6.47 14.36
C VAL A 41 -1.28 -5.11 14.01
N LEU A 42 -0.66 -4.44 15.00
CA LEU A 42 0.03 -3.16 14.77
C LEU A 42 1.23 -3.30 13.84
N ALA A 43 1.99 -4.39 13.97
CA ALA A 43 3.11 -4.68 13.06
C ALA A 43 2.63 -4.90 11.62
N VAL A 44 1.54 -5.65 11.42
CA VAL A 44 0.91 -5.85 10.10
C VAL A 44 0.44 -4.52 9.51
N LEU A 45 -0.17 -3.65 10.31
CA LEU A 45 -0.57 -2.31 9.86
C LEU A 45 0.61 -1.52 9.32
N GLY A 46 1.71 -1.46 10.09
CA GLY A 46 2.93 -0.77 9.64
C GLY A 46 3.50 -1.36 8.35
N TYR A 47 3.45 -2.66 8.21
CA TYR A 47 3.91 -3.39 7.03
C TYR A 47 3.03 -3.12 5.80
N SER A 48 1.71 -3.17 5.96
CA SER A 48 0.75 -2.92 4.89
C SER A 48 0.76 -1.45 4.42
N VAL A 49 0.91 -0.49 5.35
CA VAL A 49 1.11 0.94 4.98
C VAL A 49 2.34 1.12 4.11
N ASN A 50 3.47 0.51 4.50
CA ASN A 50 4.71 0.63 3.72
C ASN A 50 4.55 0.08 2.30
N GLU A 51 3.88 -1.06 2.14
CA GLU A 51 3.60 -1.64 0.82
C GLU A 51 2.68 -0.75 -0.02
N SER A 52 1.60 -0.25 0.57
CA SER A 52 0.67 0.67 -0.11
C SER A 52 1.39 1.93 -0.61
N VAL A 53 2.27 2.51 0.22
CA VAL A 53 3.06 3.68 -0.18
C VAL A 53 3.94 3.38 -1.38
N VAL A 54 4.61 2.22 -1.42
CA VAL A 54 5.46 1.81 -2.56
C VAL A 54 4.64 1.68 -3.84
N ILE A 55 3.47 1.05 -3.78
CA ILE A 55 2.59 0.88 -4.94
C ILE A 55 2.09 2.24 -5.45
N PHE A 56 1.60 3.11 -4.55
CA PHE A 56 1.11 4.44 -4.94
C PHE A 56 2.22 5.35 -5.47
N ASP A 57 3.42 5.27 -4.91
CA ASP A 57 4.56 6.02 -5.44
C ASP A 57 4.91 5.56 -6.86
N ARG A 58 4.89 4.25 -7.11
CA ARG A 58 5.10 3.70 -8.44
C ARG A 58 4.00 4.08 -9.43
N ILE A 59 2.74 4.08 -9.00
CA ILE A 59 1.61 4.58 -9.81
C ILE A 59 1.88 6.05 -10.19
N ARG A 60 2.27 6.87 -9.23
CA ARG A 60 2.57 8.29 -9.45
C ARG A 60 3.74 8.50 -10.41
N GLU A 61 4.80 7.71 -10.27
CA GLU A 61 5.94 7.74 -11.20
C GLU A 61 5.50 7.38 -12.61
N ASN A 62 4.71 6.32 -12.78
CA ASN A 62 4.22 5.88 -14.07
C ASN A 62 3.31 6.92 -14.74
N PHE A 63 2.46 7.63 -13.98
CA PHE A 63 1.66 8.74 -14.51
C PHE A 63 2.51 9.89 -15.06
N ARG A 64 3.70 10.12 -14.47
CA ARG A 64 4.64 11.11 -14.97
C ARG A 64 5.37 10.64 -16.22
N ARG A 65 5.74 9.36 -16.26
CA ARG A 65 6.57 8.77 -17.32
C ARG A 65 5.76 8.44 -18.57
N PHE A 66 4.60 7.82 -18.43
CA PHE A 66 3.80 7.32 -19.55
C PHE A 66 2.63 8.25 -19.89
N ARG A 67 2.87 9.20 -20.78
CA ARG A 67 1.88 10.24 -21.11
C ARG A 67 0.73 9.76 -22.00
N LYS A 68 0.86 8.62 -22.69
CA LYS A 68 -0.12 8.11 -23.65
C LYS A 68 -0.95 6.93 -23.17
N MET A 69 -0.58 6.32 -22.03
CA MET A 69 -1.28 5.17 -21.47
C MET A 69 -2.54 5.62 -20.71
N ASN A 70 -3.56 4.78 -20.70
CA ASN A 70 -4.75 5.03 -19.89
C ASN A 70 -4.50 4.72 -18.41
N THR A 71 -5.42 5.12 -17.53
CA THR A 71 -5.26 4.96 -16.08
C THR A 71 -5.11 3.50 -15.66
N VAL A 72 -5.88 2.59 -16.28
CA VAL A 72 -5.85 1.15 -15.96
C VAL A 72 -4.50 0.55 -16.34
N GLU A 73 -4.01 0.84 -17.53
CA GLU A 73 -2.69 0.37 -18.01
C GLU A 73 -1.55 0.88 -17.13
N ILE A 74 -1.64 2.12 -16.63
CA ILE A 74 -0.63 2.71 -15.73
C ILE A 74 -0.62 1.99 -14.38
N ILE A 75 -1.79 1.69 -13.82
CA ILE A 75 -1.91 0.97 -12.56
C ILE A 75 -1.41 -0.47 -12.72
N ASP A 76 -1.81 -1.16 -13.78
CA ASP A 76 -1.36 -2.53 -14.08
C ASP A 76 0.16 -2.59 -14.24
N ASN A 77 0.74 -1.67 -14.98
CA ASN A 77 2.20 -1.56 -15.13
C ASN A 77 2.91 -1.27 -13.80
N ALA A 78 2.32 -0.44 -12.93
CA ALA A 78 2.87 -0.16 -11.61
C ALA A 78 2.89 -1.42 -10.73
N ILE A 79 1.78 -2.15 -10.67
CA ILE A 79 1.66 -3.40 -9.93
C ILE A 79 2.65 -4.43 -10.48
N THR A 80 2.67 -4.67 -11.77
CA THR A 80 3.55 -5.64 -12.42
C THR A 80 5.02 -5.34 -12.17
N SER A 81 5.41 -4.06 -12.17
CA SER A 81 6.80 -3.66 -11.93
C SER A 81 7.23 -3.76 -10.46
N THR A 82 6.29 -3.78 -9.52
CA THR A 82 6.57 -3.89 -8.07
C THR A 82 6.40 -5.29 -7.52
N ILE A 83 5.71 -6.19 -8.24
CA ILE A 83 5.32 -7.51 -7.75
C ILE A 83 6.52 -8.39 -7.35
N SER A 84 7.62 -8.30 -8.07
CA SER A 84 8.85 -9.05 -7.73
C SER A 84 9.42 -8.64 -6.37
N ARG A 85 9.42 -7.34 -6.08
CA ARG A 85 9.82 -6.82 -4.78
C ARG A 85 8.85 -7.27 -3.68
N THR A 86 7.55 -7.17 -3.93
CA THR A 86 6.49 -7.59 -3.02
C THR A 86 6.63 -9.07 -2.66
N ILE A 87 6.84 -9.95 -3.64
CA ILE A 87 7.03 -11.38 -3.41
C ILE A 87 8.28 -11.66 -2.58
N ILE A 88 9.40 -11.00 -2.85
CA ILE A 88 10.64 -11.20 -2.11
C ILE A 88 10.51 -10.72 -0.67
N THR A 89 9.99 -9.50 -0.45
CA THR A 89 9.85 -8.93 0.89
C THR A 89 8.84 -9.68 1.74
N HIS A 90 7.67 -9.98 1.20
CA HIS A 90 6.65 -10.75 1.91
C HIS A 90 7.06 -12.20 2.10
N GLY A 91 7.67 -12.83 1.10
CA GLY A 91 8.15 -14.20 1.18
C GLY A 91 9.23 -14.40 2.24
N SER A 92 10.22 -13.51 2.31
CA SER A 92 11.28 -13.59 3.33
C SER A 92 10.72 -13.39 4.74
N THR A 93 9.84 -12.41 4.93
CA THR A 93 9.18 -12.17 6.21
C THR A 93 8.27 -13.33 6.60
N GLN A 94 7.54 -13.89 5.64
CA GLN A 94 6.64 -15.02 5.86
C GLN A 94 7.41 -16.28 6.30
N ILE A 95 8.58 -16.55 5.71
CA ILE A 95 9.44 -17.69 6.11
C ILE A 95 9.90 -17.52 7.57
N MET A 96 10.31 -16.31 7.95
CA MET A 96 10.70 -16.02 9.34
C MET A 96 9.51 -16.23 10.29
N VAL A 97 8.35 -15.70 9.97
CA VAL A 97 7.15 -15.82 10.81
C VAL A 97 6.65 -17.27 10.90
N LEU A 98 6.70 -18.03 9.80
CA LEU A 98 6.38 -19.46 9.81
C LEU A 98 7.36 -20.24 10.71
N SER A 99 8.64 -19.89 10.70
CA SER A 99 9.61 -20.48 11.63
C SER A 99 9.25 -20.22 13.10
N MET A 100 8.77 -18.99 13.41
CA MET A 100 8.25 -18.67 14.74
C MET A 100 6.99 -19.47 15.07
N LEU A 101 6.09 -19.65 14.10
CA LEU A 101 4.85 -20.41 14.30
C LEU A 101 5.12 -21.89 14.61
N LEU A 102 6.13 -22.48 13.93
CA LEU A 102 6.45 -23.91 14.08
C LEU A 102 7.35 -24.19 15.30
N PHE A 103 8.27 -23.27 15.60
CA PHE A 103 9.32 -23.50 16.62
C PHE A 103 9.24 -22.54 17.81
N GLY A 104 8.41 -21.51 17.79
CA GLY A 104 8.33 -20.46 18.81
C GLY A 104 7.59 -20.83 20.09
N GLY A 105 7.00 -22.03 20.14
CA GLY A 105 6.28 -22.53 21.30
C GLY A 105 4.94 -21.82 21.54
N PRO A 106 4.22 -22.20 22.62
CA PRO A 106 2.86 -21.72 22.87
C PRO A 106 2.75 -20.20 23.03
N THR A 107 3.75 -19.56 23.60
CA THR A 107 3.74 -18.10 23.87
C THR A 107 3.75 -17.27 22.59
N LEU A 108 4.43 -17.72 21.55
CA LEU A 108 4.54 -17.00 20.27
C LEU A 108 3.53 -17.49 19.23
N HIS A 109 2.80 -18.55 19.51
CA HIS A 109 1.92 -19.20 18.54
C HIS A 109 0.88 -18.25 17.95
N TYR A 110 0.05 -17.64 18.77
CA TYR A 110 -1.00 -16.71 18.30
C TYR A 110 -0.46 -15.40 17.74
N PHE A 111 0.69 -14.93 18.25
CA PHE A 111 1.41 -13.80 17.66
C PHE A 111 1.87 -14.11 16.23
N ALA A 112 2.56 -15.22 16.03
CA ALA A 112 3.03 -15.65 14.70
C ALA A 112 1.86 -15.99 13.77
N LEU A 113 0.77 -16.54 14.29
CA LEU A 113 -0.45 -16.83 13.54
C LEU A 113 -1.11 -15.52 13.01
N ALA A 114 -1.24 -14.51 13.85
CA ALA A 114 -1.77 -13.21 13.46
C ALA A 114 -0.91 -12.55 12.38
N LEU A 115 0.42 -12.57 12.54
CA LEU A 115 1.36 -12.09 11.53
C LEU A 115 1.24 -12.85 10.20
N THR A 116 1.15 -14.19 10.26
CA THR A 116 0.99 -15.03 9.07
C THR A 116 -0.25 -14.65 8.28
N ILE A 117 -1.39 -14.56 8.95
CA ILE A 117 -2.67 -14.15 8.33
C ILE A 117 -2.53 -12.74 7.76
N GLY A 118 -2.02 -11.79 8.56
CA GLY A 118 -1.89 -10.41 8.16
C GLY A 118 -0.97 -10.20 6.96
N ILE A 119 0.17 -10.89 6.89
CA ILE A 119 1.09 -10.80 5.76
C ILE A 119 0.47 -11.38 4.49
N LEU A 120 -0.16 -12.55 4.57
CA LEU A 120 -0.80 -13.20 3.41
C LEU A 120 -1.94 -12.35 2.84
N PHE A 121 -2.83 -11.87 3.69
CA PHE A 121 -3.93 -11.02 3.26
C PHE A 121 -3.48 -9.60 2.91
N GLY A 122 -2.41 -9.10 3.53
CA GLY A 122 -1.81 -7.80 3.22
C GLY A 122 -1.29 -7.70 1.79
N ILE A 123 -0.71 -8.78 1.23
CA ILE A 123 -0.31 -8.84 -0.19
C ILE A 123 -1.53 -8.61 -1.07
N TYR A 124 -2.60 -9.39 -0.82
CA TYR A 124 -3.84 -9.27 -1.57
C TYR A 124 -4.46 -7.87 -1.44
N SER A 125 -4.54 -7.35 -0.22
CA SER A 125 -5.13 -6.06 0.09
C SER A 125 -4.37 -4.90 -0.55
N SER A 126 -3.05 -4.86 -0.42
CA SER A 126 -2.23 -3.79 -0.98
C SER A 126 -2.27 -3.75 -2.50
N VAL A 127 -2.24 -4.92 -3.16
CA VAL A 127 -2.20 -5.00 -4.63
C VAL A 127 -3.59 -4.79 -5.24
N PHE A 128 -4.61 -5.48 -4.72
CA PHE A 128 -5.93 -5.49 -5.36
C PHE A 128 -6.90 -4.50 -4.73
N VAL A 129 -7.01 -4.46 -3.40
CA VAL A 129 -8.00 -3.61 -2.72
C VAL A 129 -7.60 -2.14 -2.84
N ALA A 130 -6.35 -1.79 -2.55
CA ALA A 130 -5.90 -0.41 -2.65
C ALA A 130 -5.96 0.11 -4.09
N ALA A 131 -5.56 -0.70 -5.08
CA ALA A 131 -5.64 -0.33 -6.49
C ALA A 131 -7.09 -0.19 -6.97
N ALA A 132 -7.97 -1.13 -6.60
CA ALA A 132 -9.39 -1.09 -6.95
C ALA A 132 -10.09 0.14 -6.36
N ILE A 133 -9.82 0.48 -5.10
CA ILE A 133 -10.37 1.68 -4.45
C ILE A 133 -9.83 2.94 -5.12
N ALA A 134 -8.55 3.00 -5.46
CA ALA A 134 -7.97 4.12 -6.17
C ALA A 134 -8.64 4.33 -7.55
N MET A 135 -8.90 3.25 -8.29
CA MET A 135 -9.65 3.32 -9.55
C MET A 135 -11.09 3.75 -9.34
N TRP A 136 -11.78 3.21 -8.34
CA TRP A 136 -13.17 3.54 -8.03
C TRP A 136 -13.34 5.00 -7.60
N LEU A 137 -12.39 5.54 -6.85
CA LEU A 137 -12.34 6.96 -6.49
C LEU A 137 -11.96 7.88 -7.66
N GLY A 138 -11.73 7.32 -8.85
CA GLY A 138 -11.49 8.05 -10.07
C GLY A 138 -10.15 8.78 -10.11
N VAL A 139 -9.09 8.13 -9.65
CA VAL A 139 -7.72 8.67 -9.76
C VAL A 139 -7.42 8.99 -11.20
N LYS A 140 -7.28 10.28 -11.51
CA LYS A 140 -6.90 10.80 -12.81
C LYS A 140 -5.43 11.24 -12.77
N ARG A 141 -4.83 11.31 -13.96
CA ARG A 141 -3.45 11.80 -14.12
C ARG A 141 -3.25 13.19 -13.50
N GLU A 142 -4.20 14.10 -13.72
CA GLU A 142 -4.20 15.47 -13.20
C GLU A 142 -4.12 15.49 -11.66
N ASP A 143 -4.59 14.43 -11.05
CA ASP A 143 -4.64 14.27 -9.61
C ASP A 143 -3.31 13.84 -8.99
N LEU A 144 -2.48 13.10 -9.66
CA LEU A 144 -1.22 12.55 -9.12
C LEU A 144 0.04 13.28 -9.63
N VAL A 145 -0.07 13.87 -10.79
CA VAL A 145 0.97 14.75 -11.34
C VAL A 145 0.54 16.18 -11.05
N LYS A 146 1.13 16.82 -10.02
CA LYS A 146 1.04 18.29 -9.94
C LYS A 146 1.40 18.80 -11.31
N SER A 147 0.47 19.44 -12.00
CA SER A 147 0.85 20.33 -13.09
C SER A 147 1.91 21.24 -12.47
N THR A 148 3.11 21.23 -13.01
CA THR A 148 3.99 22.37 -12.89
C THR A 148 3.17 23.45 -13.59
N GLY A 149 2.29 24.09 -12.81
CA GLY A 149 1.60 25.29 -13.28
C GLY A 149 2.73 26.14 -13.82
N ARG A 150 2.68 26.37 -15.13
CA ARG A 150 3.30 27.53 -15.70
C ARG A 150 2.93 28.61 -14.71
N LYS A 151 3.87 29.05 -13.88
CA LYS A 151 3.71 30.27 -13.12
C LYS A 151 3.23 31.24 -14.18
N ASP A 152 2.01 31.75 -14.01
CA ASP A 152 1.54 32.86 -14.82
C ASP A 152 2.72 33.78 -14.89
N GLU A 153 3.26 33.94 -16.09
CA GLU A 153 4.39 34.83 -16.33
C GLU A 153 3.93 36.18 -15.78
N ASP A 154 4.44 36.54 -14.61
CA ASP A 154 4.27 37.89 -14.12
C ASP A 154 4.84 38.78 -15.24
N PRO A 155 4.00 39.63 -15.90
CA PRO A 155 4.47 40.44 -16.99
C PRO A 155 5.63 41.35 -16.60
N ASN A 156 5.94 41.44 -15.30
CA ASN A 156 7.03 42.23 -14.73
C ASN A 156 8.20 41.39 -14.18
N ASP A 157 8.27 40.08 -14.43
CA ASP A 157 9.42 39.27 -14.04
C ASP A 157 10.63 39.63 -14.91
N PRO A 158 11.66 40.26 -14.35
CA PRO A 158 12.88 40.69 -15.08
C PRO A 158 13.69 39.49 -15.62
N ASN A 159 13.35 38.21 -15.26
CA ASN A 159 13.99 37.00 -15.71
C ASN A 159 13.09 36.17 -16.66
N ALA A 160 11.98 36.73 -17.13
CA ALA A 160 11.13 36.09 -18.13
C ALA A 160 11.90 35.92 -19.45
N GLY A 161 12.48 34.72 -19.67
CA GLY A 161 13.25 34.40 -20.88
C GLY A 161 14.65 33.86 -20.64
N ALA A 162 15.13 33.80 -19.40
CA ALA A 162 16.41 33.14 -19.08
C ALA A 162 16.23 31.62 -19.09
N THR A 163 16.60 30.98 -20.18
CA THR A 163 16.80 29.51 -20.27
C THR A 163 18.17 29.19 -19.71
N VAL A 164 18.20 28.47 -18.58
CA VAL A 164 19.38 27.77 -18.08
C VAL A 164 19.25 26.30 -18.47
#